data_8d61f75adec5a8824fb8a2f4a38d78b6
#
_entry.id   8d61f75adec5a8824fb8a2f4a38d78b6
#
_cell.length_a   1.000
_cell.length_b   1.000
_cell.length_c   1.000
_cell.angle_alpha   90.00
_cell.angle_beta   90.00
_cell.angle_gamma   90.00
#
_symmetry.space_group_name_H-M   'P 1'
#
loop_
_entity.id
_entity.type
_entity.pdbx_description
1 polymer ?
#
loop_
_entity_poly.entity_id
_entity_poly.type
_entity_poly.pdbx_seq_one_letter_code
_entity_poly.pdbx_strand_id
1 'polypeptide(L)'
;MRHAVRSAVQLMLLIALALLVLVPLLWLVSTSLKGPAEDIFSSPPALLPAQPSLEAYRRLFQDNPLSTYLINSTVVSVLAVGANLLFCSLAAYPLARMRFAGRGLVLGLVVATILIPFQVVMIPLYLLMVQLGLRNTLLALIIPQAATAFGLYLLRQSFLGVPKELEEAARIDGCSRLGEWWNVMIPAARADLI
;
A
#
# COMPACT_ATOMS: atom_id res chain seq x y z
N MET A 1 8.97 -37.54 -23.16
CA MET A 1 9.75 -37.72 -21.93
C MET A 1 10.40 -36.44 -21.42
N ARG A 2 11.14 -35.64 -22.24
CA ARG A 2 11.81 -34.40 -21.77
C ARG A 2 10.88 -33.35 -21.19
N HIS A 3 9.68 -33.15 -21.73
CA HIS A 3 8.69 -32.19 -21.22
C HIS A 3 8.13 -32.61 -19.85
N ALA A 4 7.83 -33.90 -19.66
CA ALA A 4 7.30 -34.42 -18.39
C ALA A 4 8.35 -34.30 -17.26
N VAL A 5 9.63 -34.59 -17.55
CA VAL A 5 10.72 -34.44 -16.57
C VAL A 5 10.93 -32.96 -16.20
N ARG A 6 10.89 -32.07 -17.18
CA ARG A 6 11.00 -30.62 -16.93
C ARG A 6 9.85 -30.09 -16.07
N SER A 7 8.61 -30.51 -16.37
CA SER A 7 7.44 -30.13 -15.56
C SER A 7 7.51 -30.68 -14.13
N ALA A 8 7.99 -31.94 -13.96
CA ALA A 8 8.17 -32.51 -12.62
C ALA A 8 9.23 -31.77 -11.81
N VAL A 9 10.37 -31.41 -12.43
CA VAL A 9 11.41 -30.60 -11.76
C VAL A 9 10.89 -29.22 -11.39
N GLN A 10 10.16 -28.56 -12.28
CA GLN A 10 9.54 -27.25 -11.99
C GLN A 10 8.54 -27.35 -10.82
N LEU A 11 7.71 -28.39 -10.81
CA LEU A 11 6.76 -28.58 -9.72
C LEU A 11 7.47 -28.85 -8.38
N MET A 12 8.52 -29.67 -8.35
CA MET A 12 9.32 -29.89 -7.15
C MET A 12 9.97 -28.63 -6.63
N LEU A 13 10.53 -27.79 -7.53
CA LEU A 13 11.10 -26.50 -7.15
C LEU A 13 10.05 -25.55 -6.59
N LEU A 14 8.85 -25.50 -7.17
CA LEU A 14 7.75 -24.67 -6.67
C LEU A 14 7.27 -25.14 -5.31
N ILE A 15 7.14 -26.47 -5.10
CA ILE A 15 6.79 -27.04 -3.80
C ILE A 15 7.87 -26.73 -2.75
N ALA A 16 9.15 -26.90 -3.09
CA ALA A 16 10.24 -26.59 -2.18
C ALA A 16 10.25 -25.10 -1.80
N LEU A 17 10.05 -24.20 -2.77
CA LEU A 17 9.94 -22.77 -2.53
C LEU A 17 8.70 -22.42 -1.67
N ALA A 18 7.57 -23.04 -1.95
CA ALA A 18 6.36 -22.85 -1.15
C ALA A 18 6.56 -23.32 0.30
N LEU A 19 7.19 -24.47 0.53
CA LEU A 19 7.51 -24.95 1.87
C LEU A 19 8.49 -24.01 2.59
N LEU A 20 9.53 -23.51 1.89
CA LEU A 20 10.49 -22.56 2.46
C LEU A 20 9.79 -21.30 2.99
N VAL A 21 8.76 -20.81 2.29
CA VAL A 21 7.98 -19.63 2.69
C VAL A 21 6.92 -19.96 3.74
N LEU A 22 6.25 -21.12 3.61
CA LEU A 22 5.14 -21.48 4.48
C LEU A 22 5.58 -22.00 5.86
N VAL A 23 6.71 -22.75 5.95
CA VAL A 23 7.18 -23.32 7.22
C VAL A 23 7.35 -22.27 8.32
N PRO A 24 8.03 -21.11 8.09
CA PRO A 24 8.12 -20.07 9.11
C PRO A 24 6.77 -19.50 9.54
N LEU A 25 5.83 -19.35 8.58
CA LEU A 25 4.48 -18.84 8.88
C LEU A 25 3.68 -19.86 9.72
N LEU A 26 3.73 -21.13 9.36
CA LEU A 26 3.10 -22.21 10.12
C LEU A 26 3.71 -22.33 11.53
N TRP A 27 5.02 -22.17 11.64
CA TRP A 27 5.71 -22.11 12.93
C TRP A 27 5.20 -20.94 13.78
N LEU A 28 5.05 -19.75 13.21
CA LEU A 28 4.56 -18.57 13.90
C LEU A 28 3.12 -18.80 14.40
N VAL A 29 2.24 -19.33 13.55
CA VAL A 29 0.86 -19.66 13.93
C VAL A 29 0.84 -20.73 15.02
N SER A 30 1.62 -21.80 14.86
CA SER A 30 1.73 -22.86 15.88
C SER A 30 2.22 -22.30 17.23
N THR A 31 3.25 -21.47 17.20
CA THR A 31 3.83 -20.87 18.41
C THR A 31 2.86 -19.93 19.11
N SER A 32 2.04 -19.17 18.35
CA SER A 32 1.03 -18.25 18.91
C SER A 32 -0.09 -19.00 19.66
N LEU A 33 -0.27 -20.28 19.38
CA LEU A 33 -1.26 -21.15 20.05
C LEU A 33 -0.67 -21.96 21.20
N LYS A 34 0.63 -21.85 21.49
CA LYS A 34 1.23 -22.54 22.65
C LYS A 34 0.74 -21.95 23.96
N GLY A 35 0.49 -22.83 24.92
CA GLY A 35 0.13 -22.43 26.28
C GLY A 35 1.28 -21.74 27.02
N PRO A 36 0.99 -20.95 28.08
CA PRO A 36 2.00 -20.17 28.82
C PRO A 36 3.06 -21.03 29.53
N ALA A 37 2.79 -22.31 29.70
CA ALA A 37 3.73 -23.27 30.32
C ALA A 37 4.63 -23.97 29.28
N GLU A 38 4.38 -23.80 27.98
CA GLU A 38 5.18 -24.41 26.94
C GLU A 38 6.40 -23.55 26.59
N ASP A 39 7.58 -24.17 26.60
CA ASP A 39 8.80 -23.51 26.19
C ASP A 39 8.84 -23.38 24.66
N ILE A 40 8.79 -22.13 24.19
CA ILE A 40 8.84 -21.78 22.77
C ILE A 40 10.21 -22.10 22.15
N PHE A 41 11.26 -22.03 22.97
CA PHE A 41 12.65 -22.21 22.55
C PHE A 41 13.22 -23.57 22.95
N SER A 42 12.36 -24.56 23.25
CA SER A 42 12.79 -25.91 23.57
C SER A 42 13.68 -26.51 22.48
N SER A 43 14.63 -27.32 22.88
CA SER A 43 15.50 -28.07 21.94
C SER A 43 15.29 -29.60 22.12
N PRO A 44 14.79 -30.31 21.09
CA PRO A 44 14.34 -29.86 19.77
C PRO A 44 13.06 -28.97 19.83
N PRO A 45 12.87 -28.06 18.90
CA PRO A 45 11.70 -27.17 18.93
C PRO A 45 10.41 -27.98 18.65
N ALA A 46 9.42 -27.87 19.55
CA ALA A 46 8.12 -28.48 19.34
C ALA A 46 7.36 -27.73 18.21
N LEU A 47 7.08 -28.43 17.10
CA LEU A 47 6.43 -27.85 15.93
C LEU A 47 4.94 -27.58 16.16
N LEU A 48 4.28 -28.33 17.02
CA LEU A 48 2.86 -28.21 17.33
C LEU A 48 2.68 -27.91 18.82
N PRO A 49 1.65 -27.17 19.22
CA PRO A 49 1.33 -26.97 20.62
C PRO A 49 0.87 -28.27 21.26
N ALA A 50 1.41 -28.62 22.44
CA ALA A 50 0.96 -29.78 23.21
C ALA A 50 -0.45 -29.56 23.77
N GLN A 51 -0.75 -28.31 24.17
CA GLN A 51 -2.06 -27.85 24.63
C GLN A 51 -2.41 -26.54 23.96
N PRO A 52 -3.18 -26.57 22.84
CA PRO A 52 -3.58 -25.35 22.15
C PRO A 52 -4.31 -24.39 23.10
N SER A 53 -3.86 -23.13 23.15
CA SER A 53 -4.39 -22.10 24.01
C SER A 53 -4.50 -20.76 23.29
N LEU A 54 -5.55 -20.00 23.57
CA LEU A 54 -5.70 -18.60 23.10
C LEU A 54 -5.27 -17.60 24.17
N GLU A 55 -4.64 -18.05 25.24
CA GLU A 55 -4.24 -17.22 26.37
C GLU A 55 -3.26 -16.10 25.96
N ALA A 56 -2.35 -16.37 25.01
CA ALA A 56 -1.44 -15.37 24.47
C ALA A 56 -2.21 -14.21 23.80
N TYR A 57 -3.24 -14.53 23.01
CA TYR A 57 -4.10 -13.52 22.39
C TYR A 57 -4.91 -12.75 23.43
N ARG A 58 -5.45 -13.45 24.43
CA ARG A 58 -6.23 -12.82 25.51
C ARG A 58 -5.38 -11.80 26.28
N ARG A 59 -4.17 -12.18 26.70
CA ARG A 59 -3.21 -11.29 27.39
C ARG A 59 -2.82 -10.11 26.51
N LEU A 60 -2.59 -10.35 25.22
CA LEU A 60 -2.23 -9.29 24.27
C LEU A 60 -3.28 -8.16 24.25
N PHE A 61 -4.57 -8.53 24.29
CA PHE A 61 -5.66 -7.54 24.30
C PHE A 61 -5.96 -6.97 25.70
N GLN A 62 -5.64 -7.69 26.78
CA GLN A 62 -5.89 -7.25 28.15
C GLN A 62 -4.76 -6.38 28.69
N ASP A 63 -3.52 -6.76 28.43
CA ASP A 63 -2.33 -6.13 29.02
C ASP A 63 -1.79 -4.97 28.16
N ASN A 64 -2.24 -4.86 26.91
CA ASN A 64 -1.76 -3.87 25.96
C ASN A 64 -2.92 -3.12 25.29
N PRO A 65 -2.76 -1.84 24.94
CA PRO A 65 -3.74 -1.07 24.18
C PRO A 65 -3.74 -1.44 22.68
N LEU A 66 -3.67 -2.77 22.38
CA LEU A 66 -3.57 -3.27 21.01
C LEU A 66 -4.75 -2.84 20.13
N SER A 67 -5.96 -2.82 20.70
CA SER A 67 -7.15 -2.33 19.99
C SER A 67 -6.98 -0.88 19.53
N THR A 68 -6.42 -0.02 20.39
CA THR A 68 -6.12 1.38 20.04
C THR A 68 -5.08 1.46 18.92
N TYR A 69 -4.03 0.64 18.98
CA TYR A 69 -3.00 0.62 17.93
C TYR A 69 -3.56 0.14 16.59
N LEU A 70 -4.40 -0.90 16.58
CA LEU A 70 -5.06 -1.39 15.38
C LEU A 70 -6.02 -0.35 14.78
N ILE A 71 -6.82 0.31 15.61
CA ILE A 71 -7.72 1.39 15.18
C ILE A 71 -6.90 2.54 14.59
N ASN A 72 -5.88 3.02 15.29
CA ASN A 72 -5.04 4.11 14.81
C ASN A 72 -4.35 3.77 13.48
N SER A 73 -3.78 2.57 13.37
CA SER A 73 -3.14 2.10 12.12
C SER A 73 -4.16 2.02 10.98
N THR A 74 -5.35 1.51 11.25
CA THR A 74 -6.43 1.43 10.26
C THR A 74 -6.87 2.82 9.82
N VAL A 75 -7.12 3.73 10.76
CA VAL A 75 -7.52 5.12 10.47
C VAL A 75 -6.45 5.83 9.63
N VAL A 76 -5.18 5.75 10.05
CA VAL A 76 -4.07 6.36 9.30
C VAL A 76 -3.98 5.78 7.90
N SER A 77 -4.02 4.45 7.76
CA SER A 77 -3.90 3.80 6.45
C SER A 77 -5.05 4.18 5.52
N VAL A 78 -6.29 4.09 5.99
CA VAL A 78 -7.47 4.40 5.18
C VAL A 78 -7.48 5.87 4.75
N LEU A 79 -7.22 6.78 5.69
CA LEU A 79 -7.23 8.21 5.38
C LEU A 79 -6.03 8.63 4.53
N ALA A 80 -4.83 8.09 4.76
CA ALA A 80 -3.65 8.39 3.94
C ALA A 80 -3.81 7.87 2.52
N VAL A 81 -4.27 6.62 2.33
CA VAL A 81 -4.51 6.04 1.01
C VAL A 81 -5.65 6.77 0.30
N GLY A 82 -6.76 7.02 0.98
CA GLY A 82 -7.90 7.76 0.40
C GLY A 82 -7.50 9.17 -0.05
N ALA A 83 -6.77 9.91 0.78
CA ALA A 83 -6.26 11.23 0.44
C ALA A 83 -5.25 11.16 -0.72
N ASN A 84 -4.35 10.17 -0.71
CA ASN A 84 -3.37 9.98 -1.77
C ASN A 84 -4.04 9.71 -3.12
N LEU A 85 -4.98 8.78 -3.16
CA LEU A 85 -5.75 8.49 -4.38
C LEU A 85 -6.50 9.73 -4.89
N LEU A 86 -7.14 10.47 -3.99
CA LEU A 86 -7.88 11.69 -4.34
C LEU A 86 -6.95 12.77 -4.91
N PHE A 87 -5.94 13.19 -4.16
CA PHE A 87 -5.08 14.31 -4.56
C PHE A 87 -4.16 13.94 -5.72
N CYS A 88 -3.60 12.74 -5.73
CA CYS A 88 -2.76 12.29 -6.83
C CYS A 88 -3.56 12.11 -8.11
N SER A 89 -4.80 11.59 -8.07
CA SER A 89 -5.63 11.46 -9.28
C SER A 89 -6.09 12.81 -9.82
N LEU A 90 -6.47 13.74 -8.94
CA LEU A 90 -6.82 15.12 -9.33
C LEU A 90 -5.65 15.83 -10.00
N ALA A 91 -4.43 15.65 -9.50
CA ALA A 91 -3.23 16.24 -10.09
C ALA A 91 -2.74 15.50 -11.34
N ALA A 92 -2.90 14.18 -11.38
CA ALA A 92 -2.51 13.34 -12.52
C ALA A 92 -3.37 13.59 -13.76
N TYR A 93 -4.67 13.86 -13.59
CA TYR A 93 -5.59 14.08 -14.70
C TYR A 93 -5.18 15.20 -15.63
N PRO A 94 -4.96 16.47 -15.17
CA PRO A 94 -4.47 17.52 -16.04
C PRO A 94 -3.09 17.22 -16.62
N LEU A 95 -2.21 16.59 -15.88
CA LEU A 95 -0.88 16.18 -16.35
C LEU A 95 -0.93 15.05 -17.39
N ALA A 96 -1.99 14.27 -17.46
CA ALA A 96 -2.19 13.24 -18.47
C ALA A 96 -2.91 13.78 -19.72
N ARG A 97 -3.97 14.57 -19.55
CA ARG A 97 -4.98 14.83 -20.59
C ARG A 97 -5.06 16.29 -21.03
N MET A 98 -4.61 17.24 -20.21
CA MET A 98 -4.72 18.67 -20.55
C MET A 98 -3.41 19.19 -21.17
N ARG A 99 -3.54 20.20 -22.04
CA ARG A 99 -2.41 20.94 -22.60
C ARG A 99 -2.32 22.28 -21.93
N PHE A 100 -1.23 22.56 -21.24
CA PHE A 100 -0.96 23.85 -20.60
C PHE A 100 0.54 24.16 -20.64
N ALA A 101 0.90 25.44 -20.58
CA ALA A 101 2.28 25.89 -20.53
C ALA A 101 2.94 25.37 -19.23
N GLY A 102 4.17 24.86 -19.32
CA GLY A 102 4.90 24.36 -18.15
C GLY A 102 4.58 22.92 -17.74
N ARG A 103 3.67 22.20 -18.43
CA ARG A 103 3.34 20.80 -18.11
C ARG A 103 4.59 19.90 -18.01
N GLY A 104 5.53 20.06 -18.95
CA GLY A 104 6.78 19.28 -18.96
C GLY A 104 7.66 19.59 -17.76
N LEU A 105 7.75 20.86 -17.37
CA LEU A 105 8.49 21.29 -16.18
C LEU A 105 7.90 20.69 -14.89
N VAL A 106 6.57 20.81 -14.71
CA VAL A 106 5.88 20.22 -13.55
C VAL A 106 6.13 18.71 -13.47
N LEU A 107 5.98 18.00 -14.59
CA LEU A 107 6.26 16.56 -14.64
C LEU A 107 7.73 16.26 -14.33
N GLY A 108 8.67 17.02 -14.86
CA GLY A 108 10.09 16.90 -14.56
C GLY A 108 10.39 17.07 -13.07
N LEU A 109 9.77 18.05 -12.40
CA LEU A 109 9.90 18.26 -10.96
C LEU A 109 9.32 17.07 -10.16
N VAL A 110 8.15 16.56 -10.55
CA VAL A 110 7.56 15.37 -9.91
C VAL A 110 8.51 14.19 -10.01
N VAL A 111 9.06 13.90 -11.21
CA VAL A 111 10.01 12.80 -11.40
C VAL A 111 11.29 13.02 -10.59
N ALA A 112 11.83 14.25 -10.57
CA ALA A 112 12.98 14.58 -9.75
C ALA A 112 12.76 14.32 -8.26
N THR A 113 11.54 14.59 -7.76
CA THR A 113 11.18 14.32 -6.35
C THR A 113 11.21 12.83 -6.02
N ILE A 114 10.86 11.95 -6.97
CA ILE A 114 10.90 10.49 -6.77
C ILE A 114 12.33 9.99 -6.50
N LEU A 115 13.34 10.67 -7.06
CA LEU A 115 14.74 10.31 -6.90
C LEU A 115 15.31 10.68 -5.52
N ILE A 116 14.61 11.51 -4.75
CA ILE A 116 15.05 11.91 -3.41
C ILE A 116 14.68 10.81 -2.41
N PRO A 117 15.67 10.17 -1.76
CA PRO A 117 15.38 9.16 -0.74
C PRO A 117 14.59 9.76 0.43
N PHE A 118 13.56 9.06 0.89
CA PHE A 118 12.72 9.51 2.01
C PHE A 118 13.55 9.85 3.26
N GLN A 119 14.63 9.12 3.50
CA GLN A 119 15.53 9.33 4.63
C GLN A 119 16.10 10.74 4.70
N VAL A 120 16.34 11.39 3.55
CA VAL A 120 16.86 12.75 3.46
C VAL A 120 15.81 13.77 3.93
N VAL A 121 14.55 13.54 3.59
CA VAL A 121 13.44 14.46 3.91
C VAL A 121 12.79 14.19 5.26
N MET A 122 13.09 13.07 5.91
CA MET A 122 12.45 12.62 7.14
C MET A 122 12.62 13.63 8.29
N ILE A 123 13.84 14.11 8.51
CA ILE A 123 14.13 15.08 9.59
C ILE A 123 13.47 16.44 9.31
N PRO A 124 13.64 17.07 8.15
CA PRO A 124 12.92 18.30 7.80
C PRO A 124 11.40 18.17 7.91
N LEU A 125 10.86 17.03 7.47
CA LEU A 125 9.43 16.74 7.54
C LEU A 125 8.93 16.67 8.98
N TYR A 126 9.67 15.98 9.86
CA TYR A 126 9.35 15.94 11.29
C TYR A 126 9.34 17.33 11.91
N LEU A 127 10.37 18.15 11.64
CA LEU A 127 10.44 19.53 12.14
C LEU A 127 9.25 20.37 11.64
N LEU A 128 8.87 20.21 10.39
CA LEU A 128 7.68 20.87 9.84
C LEU A 128 6.40 20.46 10.59
N MET A 129 6.20 19.17 10.86
CA MET A 129 5.04 18.69 11.62
C MET A 129 5.03 19.26 13.06
N VAL A 130 6.19 19.38 13.68
CA VAL A 130 6.34 20.04 15.00
C VAL A 130 5.95 21.52 14.93
N GLN A 131 6.45 22.27 13.94
CA GLN A 131 6.14 23.68 13.74
C GLN A 131 4.64 23.92 13.47
N LEU A 132 3.98 22.99 12.77
CA LEU A 132 2.55 23.04 12.51
C LEU A 132 1.71 22.62 13.73
N GLY A 133 2.32 22.28 14.87
CA GLY A 133 1.61 21.84 16.08
C GLY A 133 1.01 20.44 15.98
N LEU A 134 1.40 19.65 14.98
CA LEU A 134 0.86 18.31 14.71
C LEU A 134 1.64 17.19 15.41
N ARG A 135 2.63 17.53 16.25
CA ARG A 135 3.39 16.55 17.00
C ARG A 135 2.47 15.61 17.77
N ASN A 136 2.74 14.31 17.68
CA ASN A 136 1.98 13.26 18.37
C ASN A 136 0.48 13.19 18.00
N THR A 137 0.15 13.52 16.74
CA THR A 137 -1.19 13.37 16.18
C THR A 137 -1.19 12.41 15.00
N LEU A 138 -2.33 11.78 14.70
CA LEU A 138 -2.49 10.93 13.51
C LEU A 138 -2.35 11.74 12.22
N LEU A 139 -2.69 13.03 12.24
CA LEU A 139 -2.56 13.93 11.09
C LEU A 139 -1.10 14.10 10.65
N ALA A 140 -0.13 14.06 11.58
CA ALA A 140 1.28 14.11 11.24
C ALA A 140 1.75 12.93 10.37
N LEU A 141 1.04 11.81 10.41
CA LEU A 141 1.29 10.63 9.57
C LEU A 141 0.51 10.68 8.25
N ILE A 142 -0.70 11.23 8.27
CA ILE A 142 -1.62 11.26 7.13
C ILE A 142 -1.22 12.34 6.12
N ILE A 143 -0.97 13.58 6.59
CA ILE A 143 -0.75 14.74 5.72
C ILE A 143 0.43 14.55 4.76
N PRO A 144 1.62 14.09 5.20
CA PRO A 144 2.74 13.89 4.28
C PRO A 144 2.50 12.81 3.20
N GLN A 145 1.62 11.87 3.49
CA GLN A 145 1.27 10.78 2.57
C GLN A 145 0.07 11.13 1.66
N ALA A 146 -0.62 12.24 1.92
CA ALA A 146 -1.82 12.63 1.18
C ALA A 146 -1.56 12.91 -0.31
N ALA A 147 -0.34 13.27 -0.70
CA ALA A 147 0.04 13.43 -2.09
C ALA A 147 1.51 13.03 -2.27
N THR A 148 1.76 11.95 -3.02
CA THR A 148 3.11 11.47 -3.29
C THR A 148 3.46 11.61 -4.77
N ALA A 149 4.71 11.94 -5.07
CA ALA A 149 5.19 12.05 -6.44
C ALA A 149 5.06 10.73 -7.20
N PHE A 150 5.33 9.61 -6.53
CA PHE A 150 5.18 8.28 -7.11
C PHE A 150 3.72 7.94 -7.43
N GLY A 151 2.79 8.18 -6.50
CA GLY A 151 1.35 7.98 -6.71
C GLY A 151 0.82 8.83 -7.87
N LEU A 152 1.22 10.11 -7.93
CA LEU A 152 0.86 10.99 -9.04
C LEU A 152 1.39 10.47 -10.38
N TYR A 153 2.65 10.03 -10.42
CA TYR A 153 3.26 9.51 -11.64
C TYR A 153 2.57 8.24 -12.11
N LEU A 154 2.29 7.28 -11.22
CA LEU A 154 1.58 6.04 -11.56
C LEU A 154 0.20 6.32 -12.12
N LEU A 155 -0.60 7.13 -11.41
CA LEU A 155 -1.95 7.49 -11.85
C LEU A 155 -1.94 8.22 -13.19
N ARG A 156 -0.94 9.08 -13.42
CA ARG A 156 -0.76 9.71 -14.73
C ARG A 156 -0.50 8.66 -15.84
N GLN A 157 0.33 7.65 -15.59
CA GLN A 157 0.58 6.60 -16.58
C GLN A 157 -0.68 5.79 -16.87
N SER A 158 -1.43 5.44 -15.83
CA SER A 158 -2.71 4.75 -15.97
C SER A 158 -3.70 5.59 -16.80
N PHE A 159 -3.85 6.88 -16.48
CA PHE A 159 -4.72 7.77 -17.25
C PHE A 159 -4.29 7.92 -18.72
N LEU A 160 -3.01 7.88 -19.04
CA LEU A 160 -2.54 7.90 -20.43
C LEU A 160 -2.97 6.66 -21.22
N GLY A 161 -3.16 5.51 -20.55
CA GLY A 161 -3.63 4.26 -21.14
C GLY A 161 -5.12 4.26 -21.50
N VAL A 162 -5.92 5.15 -20.90
CA VAL A 162 -7.39 5.22 -21.18
C VAL A 162 -7.63 5.71 -22.60
N PRO A 163 -8.46 5.04 -23.43
CA PRO A 163 -8.82 5.49 -24.78
C PRO A 163 -9.44 6.89 -24.78
N LYS A 164 -9.04 7.75 -25.73
CA LYS A 164 -9.54 9.13 -25.83
C LYS A 164 -11.02 9.20 -26.22
N GLU A 165 -11.47 8.22 -26.92
CA GLU A 165 -12.86 8.07 -27.39
C GLU A 165 -13.86 8.09 -26.22
N LEU A 166 -13.46 7.58 -25.05
CA LEU A 166 -14.29 7.61 -23.85
C LEU A 166 -14.45 9.04 -23.30
N GLU A 167 -13.39 9.85 -23.36
CA GLU A 167 -13.46 11.26 -22.95
C GLU A 167 -14.27 12.09 -23.97
N GLU A 168 -14.11 11.81 -25.27
CA GLU A 168 -14.84 12.50 -26.31
C GLU A 168 -16.34 12.21 -26.22
N ALA A 169 -16.73 10.94 -25.97
CA ALA A 169 -18.12 10.56 -25.74
C ALA A 169 -18.69 11.30 -24.52
N ALA A 170 -17.97 11.30 -23.38
CA ALA A 170 -18.41 12.00 -22.18
C ALA A 170 -18.59 13.51 -22.40
N ARG A 171 -17.78 14.13 -23.25
CA ARG A 171 -17.94 15.57 -23.63
C ARG A 171 -19.18 15.80 -24.49
N ILE A 172 -19.47 14.89 -25.42
CA ILE A 172 -20.69 14.94 -26.22
C ILE A 172 -21.92 14.85 -25.32
N ASP A 173 -21.84 14.01 -24.26
CA ASP A 173 -22.88 13.89 -23.24
C ASP A 173 -22.93 15.06 -22.25
N GLY A 174 -22.08 16.09 -22.42
CA GLY A 174 -22.09 17.31 -21.62
C GLY A 174 -21.32 17.23 -20.31
N CYS A 175 -20.46 16.23 -20.09
CA CYS A 175 -19.64 16.13 -18.90
C CYS A 175 -18.66 17.29 -18.77
N SER A 176 -18.57 17.88 -17.57
CA SER A 176 -17.52 18.81 -17.21
C SER A 176 -16.16 18.09 -17.01
N ARG A 177 -15.06 18.80 -16.95
CA ARG A 177 -13.72 18.23 -16.70
C ARG A 177 -13.63 17.39 -15.42
N LEU A 178 -14.28 17.83 -14.35
CA LEU A 178 -14.38 17.06 -13.12
C LEU A 178 -15.29 15.84 -13.29
N GLY A 179 -16.36 15.98 -14.12
CA GLY A 179 -17.22 14.86 -14.50
C GLY A 179 -16.47 13.81 -15.31
N GLU A 180 -15.65 14.21 -16.30
CA GLU A 180 -14.76 13.31 -17.05
C GLU A 180 -13.80 12.57 -16.11
N TRP A 181 -13.15 13.29 -15.18
CA TRP A 181 -12.25 12.69 -14.21
C TRP A 181 -12.94 11.65 -13.34
N TRP A 182 -14.11 11.98 -12.77
CA TRP A 182 -14.83 11.11 -11.82
C TRP A 182 -15.54 9.93 -12.48
N ASN A 183 -16.26 10.20 -13.57
CA ASN A 183 -17.15 9.20 -14.21
C ASN A 183 -16.45 8.37 -15.29
N VAL A 184 -15.33 8.85 -15.85
CA VAL A 184 -14.64 8.15 -16.94
C VAL A 184 -13.24 7.70 -16.50
N MET A 185 -12.39 8.65 -16.06
CA MET A 185 -10.98 8.37 -15.82
C MET A 185 -10.74 7.47 -14.60
N ILE A 186 -11.42 7.72 -13.49
CA ILE A 186 -11.29 6.90 -12.28
C ILE A 186 -11.81 5.47 -12.53
N PRO A 187 -13.02 5.25 -13.08
CA PRO A 187 -13.49 3.89 -13.37
C PRO A 187 -12.63 3.15 -14.40
N ALA A 188 -12.17 3.83 -15.47
CA ALA A 188 -11.35 3.21 -16.51
C ALA A 188 -9.95 2.82 -16.00
N ALA A 189 -9.36 3.58 -15.10
CA ALA A 189 -8.08 3.30 -14.49
C ALA A 189 -8.17 2.34 -13.28
N ARG A 190 -9.35 1.87 -12.92
CA ARG A 190 -9.58 1.06 -11.71
C ARG A 190 -8.73 -0.21 -11.66
N ALA A 191 -8.48 -0.84 -12.80
CA ALA A 191 -7.65 -2.05 -12.88
C ALA A 191 -6.18 -1.79 -12.51
N ASP A 192 -5.68 -0.57 -12.69
CA ASP A 192 -4.31 -0.16 -12.38
C ASP A 192 -4.18 0.43 -10.96
N LEU A 193 -5.33 0.61 -10.25
CA LEU A 193 -5.40 1.17 -8.90
C LEU A 193 -5.42 0.09 -7.80
N ILE A 194 -5.56 -1.18 -8.18
CA ILE A 194 -5.61 -2.36 -7.32
C ILE A 194 -4.31 -3.15 -7.48
#